data_4e32076c68772b31dacb71b8650bdd46
#
_entry.id   4e32076c68772b31dacb71b8650bdd46
#
_cell.length_a   1.000
_cell.length_b   1.000
_cell.length_c   1.000
_cell.angle_alpha   90.00
_cell.angle_beta   90.00
_cell.angle_gamma   90.00
#
_symmetry.space_group_name_H-M   'P 1'
#
loop_
_entity.id
_entity.type
_entity.pdbx_description
1 polymer ?
#
loop_
_entity_poly.entity_id
_entity_poly.type
_entity_poly.pdbx_seq_one_letter_code
_entity_poly.pdbx_strand_id
1 'polypeptide(L)'
;LMIEIRSDLNKLTKDTFSRLREVIFKNVEDVLNGEGITDEEKNKLIEDVIHLLSNNKFNSELNAALYSELIIKYRLFKNSIELVKEKYDEDVTTIEAVLAHVDYERFCKNNIKNDRRKAVGLFVVYLLKRRIIEKEYVFEKIKNFVELLEKSIGEEEKKGEVEEISENIYLLLFNLKEELQNVEGYEMIIEKITTFSTLVVKEQKSFTSR
;
A
#
# COMPACT_ATOMS: atom_id res chain seq x y z
N LEU A 1 -24.43 7.99 -2.76
CA LEU A 1 -23.18 8.54 -3.28
C LEU A 1 -22.01 7.60 -3.05
N MET A 2 -21.58 7.28 -1.79
CA MET A 2 -20.40 6.40 -1.54
C MET A 2 -20.60 4.97 -2.06
N ILE A 3 -21.83 4.45 -2.02
CA ILE A 3 -22.18 3.14 -2.61
C ILE A 3 -22.01 3.17 -4.12
N GLU A 4 -22.38 4.25 -4.78
CA GLU A 4 -22.25 4.44 -6.22
C GLU A 4 -20.78 4.57 -6.62
N ILE A 5 -20.00 5.41 -5.94
CA ILE A 5 -18.56 5.55 -6.17
C ILE A 5 -17.85 4.20 -6.01
N ARG A 6 -18.16 3.43 -4.95
CA ARG A 6 -17.62 2.08 -4.74
C ARG A 6 -17.99 1.13 -5.87
N SER A 7 -19.25 1.16 -6.31
CA SER A 7 -19.73 0.34 -7.42
C SER A 7 -18.99 0.67 -8.71
N ASP A 8 -18.75 1.95 -8.98
CA ASP A 8 -18.05 2.41 -10.19
C ASP A 8 -16.56 2.09 -10.14
N LEU A 9 -15.90 2.23 -8.98
CA LEU A 9 -14.51 1.84 -8.79
C LEU A 9 -14.30 0.32 -8.98
N ASN A 10 -15.27 -0.51 -8.57
CA ASN A 10 -15.20 -1.95 -8.79
C ASN A 10 -15.36 -2.36 -10.26
N LYS A 11 -15.91 -1.49 -11.10
CA LYS A 11 -16.06 -1.69 -12.55
C LYS A 11 -14.94 -1.03 -13.36
N LEU A 12 -13.95 -0.43 -12.68
CA LEU A 12 -12.87 0.30 -13.30
C LEU A 12 -11.94 -0.66 -14.05
N THR A 13 -11.83 -0.46 -15.34
CA THR A 13 -10.91 -1.15 -16.26
C THR A 13 -10.31 -0.11 -17.20
N LYS A 14 -9.30 -0.49 -17.98
CA LYS A 14 -8.74 0.43 -18.99
C LYS A 14 -9.82 0.94 -19.96
N ASP A 15 -10.75 0.08 -20.36
CA ASP A 15 -11.82 0.41 -21.32
C ASP A 15 -12.91 1.30 -20.69
N THR A 16 -13.19 1.13 -19.41
CA THR A 16 -14.23 1.89 -18.72
C THR A 16 -13.71 3.15 -18.02
N PHE A 17 -12.39 3.31 -17.91
CA PHE A 17 -11.74 4.37 -17.14
C PHE A 17 -12.26 5.76 -17.46
N SER A 18 -12.21 6.17 -18.74
CA SER A 18 -12.62 7.52 -19.15
C SER A 18 -14.07 7.83 -18.80
N ARG A 19 -14.97 6.87 -19.03
CA ARG A 19 -16.39 7.05 -18.70
C ARG A 19 -16.67 7.09 -17.20
N LEU A 20 -16.10 6.15 -16.44
CA LEU A 20 -16.32 6.08 -15.00
C LEU A 20 -15.64 7.21 -14.25
N ARG A 21 -14.49 7.68 -14.71
CA ARG A 21 -13.84 8.87 -14.21
C ARG A 21 -14.77 10.08 -14.20
N GLU A 22 -15.45 10.37 -15.34
CA GLU A 22 -16.38 11.51 -15.43
C GLU A 22 -17.56 11.36 -14.44
N VAL A 23 -18.08 10.15 -14.28
CA VAL A 23 -19.16 9.87 -13.33
C VAL A 23 -18.69 10.10 -11.90
N ILE A 24 -17.51 9.57 -11.53
CA ILE A 24 -16.93 9.74 -10.20
C ILE A 24 -16.64 11.22 -9.91
N PHE A 25 -16.07 11.92 -10.88
CA PHE A 25 -15.78 13.36 -10.74
C PHE A 25 -17.06 14.16 -10.52
N LYS A 26 -18.11 13.88 -11.28
CA LYS A 26 -19.41 14.54 -11.09
C LYS A 26 -19.95 14.28 -9.67
N ASN A 27 -19.92 13.02 -9.22
CA ASN A 27 -20.37 12.65 -7.89
C ASN A 27 -19.57 13.35 -6.77
N VAL A 28 -18.25 13.48 -6.93
CA VAL A 28 -17.39 14.21 -6.01
C VAL A 28 -17.71 15.71 -6.04
N GLU A 29 -17.87 16.30 -7.23
CA GLU A 29 -18.16 17.71 -7.42
C GLU A 29 -19.50 18.12 -6.84
N ASP A 30 -20.54 17.28 -7.00
CA ASP A 30 -21.87 17.50 -6.44
C ASP A 30 -21.85 17.64 -4.91
N VAL A 31 -20.93 16.92 -4.23
CA VAL A 31 -20.74 17.06 -2.78
C VAL A 31 -19.86 18.25 -2.43
N LEU A 32 -18.74 18.43 -3.11
CA LEU A 32 -17.80 19.52 -2.78
C LEU A 32 -18.42 20.89 -2.95
N ASN A 33 -19.34 21.03 -3.91
CA ASN A 33 -20.03 22.29 -4.24
C ASN A 33 -21.50 22.34 -3.74
N GLY A 34 -21.98 21.27 -3.06
CA GLY A 34 -23.36 21.18 -2.58
C GLY A 34 -23.68 22.25 -1.53
N GLU A 35 -24.84 22.88 -1.67
CA GLU A 35 -25.33 23.83 -0.67
C GLU A 35 -25.64 23.11 0.66
N GLY A 36 -25.18 23.70 1.76
CA GLY A 36 -25.42 23.16 3.11
C GLY A 36 -24.49 22.02 3.52
N ILE A 37 -23.56 21.58 2.67
CA ILE A 37 -22.56 20.57 3.00
C ILE A 37 -21.45 21.19 3.84
N THR A 38 -21.21 20.62 5.01
CA THR A 38 -20.18 21.09 5.94
C THR A 38 -18.79 20.68 5.49
N ASP A 39 -17.75 21.37 5.98
CA ASP A 39 -16.36 21.00 5.70
C ASP A 39 -16.01 19.61 6.27
N GLU A 40 -16.66 19.20 7.37
CA GLU A 40 -16.51 17.86 7.95
C GLU A 40 -17.02 16.78 7.00
N GLU A 41 -18.18 16.99 6.39
CA GLU A 41 -18.74 16.07 5.39
C GLU A 41 -17.87 16.00 4.12
N LYS A 42 -17.27 17.11 3.68
CA LYS A 42 -16.35 17.15 2.56
C LYS A 42 -15.06 16.37 2.87
N ASN A 43 -14.50 16.58 4.06
CA ASN A 43 -13.29 15.87 4.50
C ASN A 43 -13.57 14.36 4.60
N LYS A 44 -14.71 13.97 5.17
CA LYS A 44 -15.12 12.57 5.24
C LYS A 44 -15.26 11.94 3.86
N LEU A 45 -15.85 12.64 2.89
CA LEU A 45 -15.90 12.15 1.50
C LEU A 45 -14.50 11.89 0.96
N ILE A 46 -13.56 12.81 1.17
CA ILE A 46 -12.18 12.67 0.71
C ILE A 46 -11.52 11.45 1.33
N GLU A 47 -11.63 11.29 2.65
CA GLU A 47 -11.10 10.12 3.37
C GLU A 47 -11.68 8.81 2.85
N ASP A 48 -13.00 8.75 2.67
CA ASP A 48 -13.70 7.57 2.15
C ASP A 48 -13.29 7.23 0.72
N VAL A 49 -13.15 8.22 -0.16
CA VAL A 49 -12.67 8.02 -1.54
C VAL A 49 -11.25 7.49 -1.54
N ILE A 50 -10.35 8.07 -0.75
CA ILE A 50 -8.96 7.60 -0.64
C ILE A 50 -8.91 6.18 -0.09
N HIS A 51 -9.69 5.90 0.93
CA HIS A 51 -9.79 4.55 1.49
C HIS A 51 -10.21 3.52 0.43
N LEU A 52 -11.18 3.85 -0.41
CA LEU A 52 -11.61 2.98 -1.50
C LEU A 52 -10.52 2.78 -2.56
N LEU A 53 -9.85 3.87 -2.95
CA LEU A 53 -8.80 3.84 -3.98
C LEU A 53 -7.56 3.05 -3.52
N SER A 54 -7.13 3.24 -2.27
CA SER A 54 -5.91 2.65 -1.73
C SER A 54 -6.05 1.17 -1.35
N ASN A 55 -7.26 0.67 -1.06
CA ASN A 55 -7.47 -0.70 -0.60
C ASN A 55 -7.77 -1.72 -1.71
N ASN A 56 -7.76 -1.33 -2.97
CA ASN A 56 -8.01 -2.23 -4.10
C ASN A 56 -6.73 -2.54 -4.87
N LYS A 57 -6.05 -3.65 -4.52
CA LYS A 57 -4.79 -4.06 -5.14
C LYS A 57 -4.90 -4.37 -6.64
N PHE A 58 -6.07 -4.83 -7.10
CA PHE A 58 -6.24 -5.25 -8.51
C PHE A 58 -6.27 -4.07 -9.49
N ASN A 59 -6.69 -2.90 -9.03
CA ASN A 59 -6.82 -1.70 -9.84
C ASN A 59 -5.90 -0.55 -9.37
N SER A 60 -4.85 -0.85 -8.62
CA SER A 60 -3.97 0.17 -8.00
C SER A 60 -3.43 1.18 -9.02
N GLU A 61 -3.06 0.75 -10.23
CA GLU A 61 -2.58 1.65 -11.28
C GLU A 61 -3.66 2.64 -11.73
N LEU A 62 -4.87 2.15 -12.00
CA LEU A 62 -6.00 2.98 -12.43
C LEU A 62 -6.50 3.87 -11.29
N ASN A 63 -6.51 3.34 -10.07
CA ASN A 63 -6.87 4.10 -8.88
C ASN A 63 -5.88 5.24 -8.62
N ALA A 64 -4.58 5.01 -8.76
CA ALA A 64 -3.57 6.06 -8.65
C ALA A 64 -3.69 7.09 -9.79
N ALA A 65 -4.08 6.66 -11.00
CA ALA A 65 -4.39 7.56 -12.09
C ALA A 65 -5.57 8.48 -11.75
N LEU A 66 -6.66 7.90 -11.29
CA LEU A 66 -7.86 8.62 -10.87
C LEU A 66 -7.56 9.61 -9.74
N TYR A 67 -6.82 9.15 -8.72
CA TYR A 67 -6.41 10.00 -7.60
C TYR A 67 -5.53 11.18 -8.04
N SER A 68 -4.58 10.96 -8.96
CA SER A 68 -3.76 12.04 -9.49
C SER A 68 -4.57 13.13 -10.17
N GLU A 69 -5.62 12.76 -10.89
CA GLU A 69 -6.53 13.71 -11.53
C GLU A 69 -7.45 14.43 -10.51
N LEU A 70 -7.89 13.73 -9.44
CA LEU A 70 -8.63 14.36 -8.34
C LEU A 70 -7.80 15.44 -7.62
N ILE A 71 -6.51 15.19 -7.38
CA ILE A 71 -5.60 16.19 -6.79
C ILE A 71 -5.45 17.41 -7.69
N ILE A 72 -5.36 17.20 -8.99
CA ILE A 72 -5.22 18.30 -9.96
C ILE A 72 -6.51 19.13 -10.03
N LYS A 73 -7.66 18.46 -10.09
CA LYS A 73 -8.96 19.13 -10.25
C LYS A 73 -9.47 19.77 -8.96
N TYR A 74 -9.27 19.12 -7.81
CA TYR A 74 -9.83 19.55 -6.53
C TYR A 74 -8.74 19.79 -5.50
N ARG A 75 -8.51 21.04 -5.14
CA ARG A 75 -7.46 21.44 -4.17
C ARG A 75 -7.59 20.72 -2.83
N LEU A 76 -8.81 20.40 -2.39
CA LEU A 76 -9.07 19.71 -1.12
C LEU A 76 -8.42 18.30 -1.10
N PHE A 77 -8.31 17.63 -2.25
CA PHE A 77 -7.63 16.33 -2.32
C PHE A 77 -6.10 16.42 -2.19
N LYS A 78 -5.49 17.59 -2.36
CA LYS A 78 -4.03 17.74 -2.32
C LYS A 78 -3.45 17.38 -0.95
N ASN A 79 -4.14 17.75 0.12
CA ASN A 79 -3.68 17.49 1.49
C ASN A 79 -3.92 16.05 1.93
N SER A 80 -4.73 15.30 1.20
CA SER A 80 -5.10 13.94 1.52
C SER A 80 -4.00 12.91 1.25
N ILE A 81 -2.91 13.31 0.58
CA ILE A 81 -1.74 12.46 0.41
C ILE A 81 -1.09 12.10 1.76
N GLU A 82 -1.12 13.03 2.72
CA GLU A 82 -0.58 12.75 4.05
C GLU A 82 -1.39 11.68 4.78
N LEU A 83 -2.71 11.61 4.58
CA LEU A 83 -3.54 10.52 5.13
C LEU A 83 -3.12 9.15 4.57
N VAL A 84 -2.73 9.08 3.29
CA VAL A 84 -2.21 7.84 2.68
C VAL A 84 -0.90 7.45 3.33
N LYS A 85 0.02 8.40 3.51
CA LYS A 85 1.32 8.18 4.13
C LYS A 85 1.19 7.74 5.58
N GLU A 86 0.44 8.46 6.40
CA GLU A 86 0.20 8.15 7.81
C GLU A 86 -0.35 6.74 7.98
N LYS A 87 -1.35 6.39 7.17
CA LYS A 87 -1.95 5.06 7.21
C LYS A 87 -0.98 3.96 6.79
N TYR A 88 -0.16 4.21 5.78
CA TYR A 88 0.85 3.24 5.36
C TYR A 88 1.95 3.08 6.39
N ASP A 89 2.36 4.17 7.05
CA ASP A 89 3.34 4.17 8.12
C ASP A 89 2.86 3.34 9.31
N GLU A 90 1.59 3.48 9.70
CA GLU A 90 0.96 2.65 10.72
C GLU A 90 0.93 1.17 10.32
N ASP A 91 0.52 0.87 9.07
CA ASP A 91 0.43 -0.49 8.57
C ASP A 91 1.80 -1.18 8.48
N VAL A 92 2.89 -0.45 8.20
CA VAL A 92 4.28 -0.97 8.16
C VAL A 92 4.75 -1.41 9.55
N THR A 93 4.36 -0.70 10.61
CA THR A 93 4.81 -0.96 11.98
C THR A 93 4.02 -2.04 12.71
N THR A 94 2.88 -2.48 12.16
CA THR A 94 1.92 -3.39 12.82
C THR A 94 1.91 -4.81 12.24
N ILE A 95 3.08 -5.30 11.77
CA ILE A 95 3.18 -6.69 11.26
C ILE A 95 3.28 -7.64 12.43
N GLU A 96 2.43 -8.65 12.44
CA GLU A 96 2.42 -9.72 13.43
C GLU A 96 2.13 -11.08 12.78
N ALA A 97 2.64 -12.15 13.37
CA ALA A 97 2.29 -13.52 13.00
C ALA A 97 1.19 -14.02 13.92
N VAL A 98 0.14 -14.58 13.33
CA VAL A 98 -0.96 -15.22 14.08
C VAL A 98 -1.21 -16.60 13.49
N LEU A 99 -1.19 -17.62 14.34
CA LEU A 99 -1.44 -19.00 13.93
C LEU A 99 -2.94 -19.32 14.01
N ALA A 100 -3.52 -19.84 12.94
CA ALA A 100 -4.95 -20.14 12.84
C ALA A 100 -5.46 -21.10 13.93
N HIS A 101 -4.62 -22.03 14.39
CA HIS A 101 -5.00 -23.01 15.43
C HIS A 101 -4.92 -22.44 16.87
N VAL A 102 -4.29 -21.26 17.03
CA VAL A 102 -4.18 -20.58 18.35
C VAL A 102 -5.34 -19.58 18.50
N ASP A 103 -5.58 -18.75 17.50
CA ASP A 103 -6.65 -17.76 17.48
C ASP A 103 -7.12 -17.50 16.03
N TYR A 104 -8.18 -18.21 15.64
CA TYR A 104 -8.70 -18.14 14.27
C TYR A 104 -9.29 -16.77 13.93
N GLU A 105 -9.97 -16.09 14.85
CA GLU A 105 -10.55 -14.77 14.60
C GLU A 105 -9.45 -13.74 14.37
N ARG A 106 -8.42 -13.75 15.23
CA ARG A 106 -7.27 -12.84 15.10
C ARG A 106 -6.47 -13.15 13.83
N PHE A 107 -6.32 -14.43 13.48
CA PHE A 107 -5.69 -14.85 12.21
C PHE A 107 -6.44 -14.26 11.00
N CYS A 108 -7.77 -14.37 10.94
CA CYS A 108 -8.55 -13.78 9.85
C CYS A 108 -8.41 -12.26 9.78
N LYS A 109 -8.47 -11.58 10.93
CA LYS A 109 -8.26 -10.11 11.00
C LYS A 109 -6.87 -9.71 10.54
N ASN A 110 -5.86 -10.49 10.90
CA ASN A 110 -4.47 -10.25 10.49
C ASN A 110 -4.30 -10.42 8.97
N ASN A 111 -4.88 -11.44 8.37
CA ASN A 111 -4.84 -11.62 6.92
C ASN A 111 -5.48 -10.45 6.17
N ILE A 112 -6.60 -9.91 6.67
CA ILE A 112 -7.23 -8.71 6.10
C ILE A 112 -6.28 -7.49 6.20
N LYS A 113 -5.58 -7.32 7.33
CA LYS A 113 -4.58 -6.25 7.50
C LYS A 113 -3.41 -6.40 6.51
N ASN A 114 -2.91 -7.63 6.35
CA ASN A 114 -1.81 -7.94 5.44
C ASN A 114 -2.20 -7.66 3.98
N ASP A 115 -3.39 -8.09 3.56
CA ASP A 115 -3.91 -7.81 2.22
C ASP A 115 -4.07 -6.30 1.97
N ARG A 116 -4.56 -5.58 2.98
CA ARG A 116 -4.69 -4.12 2.92
C ARG A 116 -3.33 -3.45 2.83
N ARG A 117 -2.34 -3.85 3.62
CA ARG A 117 -0.96 -3.31 3.57
C ARG A 117 -0.39 -3.43 2.16
N LYS A 118 -0.51 -4.60 1.55
CA LYS A 118 -0.06 -4.82 0.17
C LYS A 118 -0.82 -3.97 -0.85
N ALA A 119 -2.12 -3.78 -0.66
CA ALA A 119 -2.92 -2.91 -1.53
C ALA A 119 -2.47 -1.45 -1.44
N VAL A 120 -2.30 -0.92 -0.22
CA VAL A 120 -1.78 0.44 0.01
C VAL A 120 -0.35 0.57 -0.52
N GLY A 121 0.51 -0.43 -0.31
CA GLY A 121 1.86 -0.47 -0.86
C GLY A 121 1.88 -0.36 -2.39
N LEU A 122 1.04 -1.12 -3.10
CA LEU A 122 0.89 -1.00 -4.56
C LEU A 122 0.35 0.38 -4.97
N PHE A 123 -0.60 0.94 -4.26
CA PHE A 123 -1.11 2.27 -4.53
C PHE A 123 0.00 3.32 -4.38
N VAL A 124 0.81 3.25 -3.32
CA VAL A 124 1.99 4.10 -3.10
C VAL A 124 3.02 3.96 -4.22
N VAL A 125 3.28 2.72 -4.70
CA VAL A 125 4.12 2.47 -5.88
C VAL A 125 3.66 3.28 -7.10
N TYR A 126 2.37 3.22 -7.42
CA TYR A 126 1.85 3.92 -8.59
C TYR A 126 1.76 5.44 -8.37
N LEU A 127 1.59 5.91 -7.13
CA LEU A 127 1.68 7.33 -6.80
C LEU A 127 3.11 7.86 -6.98
N LEU A 128 4.14 7.08 -6.63
CA LEU A 128 5.54 7.43 -6.89
C LEU A 128 5.81 7.50 -8.41
N LYS A 129 5.38 6.50 -9.19
CA LYS A 129 5.51 6.51 -10.65
C LYS A 129 4.85 7.71 -11.31
N ARG A 130 3.83 8.29 -10.66
CA ARG A 130 3.16 9.53 -11.06
C ARG A 130 3.74 10.79 -10.45
N ARG A 131 4.85 10.68 -9.68
CA ARG A 131 5.54 11.80 -9.02
C ARG A 131 4.67 12.56 -8.02
N ILE A 132 3.73 11.86 -7.38
CA ILE A 132 2.88 12.40 -6.31
C ILE A 132 3.53 12.18 -4.95
N ILE A 133 4.24 11.04 -4.80
CA ILE A 133 5.04 10.69 -3.62
C ILE A 133 6.51 10.68 -4.01
N GLU A 134 7.36 11.17 -3.11
CA GLU A 134 8.81 11.21 -3.29
C GLU A 134 9.40 9.80 -3.12
N LYS A 135 10.45 9.50 -3.90
CA LYS A 135 11.14 8.21 -3.85
C LYS A 135 11.82 7.97 -2.49
N GLU A 136 12.28 9.02 -1.83
CA GLU A 136 12.90 9.01 -0.51
C GLU A 136 11.93 8.46 0.54
N TYR A 137 10.65 8.86 0.49
CA TYR A 137 9.62 8.34 1.38
C TYR A 137 9.46 6.81 1.21
N VAL A 138 9.34 6.33 -0.03
CA VAL A 138 9.15 4.90 -0.28
C VAL A 138 10.41 4.10 0.08
N PHE A 139 11.58 4.65 -0.21
CA PHE A 139 12.84 4.02 0.17
C PHE A 139 13.00 3.89 1.69
N GLU A 140 12.53 4.88 2.45
CA GLU A 140 12.48 4.81 3.91
C GLU A 140 11.60 3.64 4.40
N LYS A 141 10.46 3.38 3.74
CA LYS A 141 9.64 2.21 4.09
C LYS A 141 10.34 0.89 3.82
N ILE A 142 11.11 0.81 2.73
CA ILE A 142 11.94 -0.38 2.46
C ILE A 142 12.97 -0.58 3.56
N LYS A 143 13.65 0.48 4.01
CA LYS A 143 14.59 0.39 5.14
C LYS A 143 13.90 -0.12 6.41
N ASN A 144 12.74 0.44 6.73
CA ASN A 144 11.96 0.02 7.89
C ASN A 144 11.59 -1.47 7.83
N PHE A 145 11.16 -1.96 6.67
CA PHE A 145 10.92 -3.40 6.47
C PHE A 145 12.18 -4.23 6.61
N VAL A 146 13.32 -3.79 6.08
CA VAL A 146 14.61 -4.49 6.20
C VAL A 146 15.06 -4.56 7.66
N GLU A 147 14.86 -3.51 8.44
CA GLU A 147 15.16 -3.50 9.88
C GLU A 147 14.23 -4.43 10.66
N LEU A 148 12.95 -4.50 10.30
CA LEU A 148 12.00 -5.46 10.90
C LEU A 148 12.40 -6.90 10.53
N LEU A 149 12.79 -7.13 9.28
CA LEU A 149 13.27 -8.44 8.83
C LEU A 149 14.51 -8.86 9.62
N GLU A 150 15.49 -7.99 9.81
CA GLU A 150 16.70 -8.24 10.58
C GLU A 150 16.41 -8.66 12.03
N LYS A 151 15.35 -8.09 12.64
CA LYS A 151 14.93 -8.41 14.01
C LYS A 151 14.14 -9.72 14.12
N SER A 152 13.52 -10.16 13.03
CA SER A 152 12.61 -11.32 13.03
C SER A 152 13.25 -12.56 12.41
N ILE A 153 14.29 -12.39 11.58
CA ILE A 153 14.95 -13.50 10.90
C ILE A 153 15.70 -14.40 11.90
N GLY A 154 15.55 -15.70 11.76
CA GLY A 154 16.16 -16.67 12.67
C GLY A 154 15.29 -17.04 13.88
N GLU A 155 14.17 -16.36 14.11
CA GLU A 155 13.19 -16.71 15.15
C GLU A 155 12.08 -17.58 14.54
N GLU A 156 12.00 -18.86 14.94
CA GLU A 156 11.03 -19.81 14.36
C GLU A 156 9.57 -19.35 14.57
N GLU A 157 9.29 -18.74 15.72
CA GLU A 157 7.96 -18.21 16.06
C GLU A 157 7.53 -17.04 15.18
N LYS A 158 8.48 -16.33 14.56
CA LYS A 158 8.25 -15.16 13.70
C LYS A 158 8.26 -15.48 12.21
N LYS A 159 8.24 -16.74 11.84
CA LYS A 159 8.28 -17.13 10.42
C LYS A 159 7.20 -16.45 9.58
N GLY A 160 5.97 -16.33 10.07
CA GLY A 160 4.89 -15.65 9.37
C GLY A 160 5.12 -14.12 9.24
N GLU A 161 5.79 -13.51 10.22
CA GLU A 161 6.21 -12.09 10.10
C GLU A 161 7.27 -11.93 9.02
N VAL A 162 8.27 -12.81 8.99
CA VAL A 162 9.34 -12.82 7.98
C VAL A 162 8.76 -12.97 6.58
N GLU A 163 7.80 -13.87 6.38
CA GLU A 163 7.11 -14.06 5.10
C GLU A 163 6.39 -12.78 4.66
N GLU A 164 5.59 -12.19 5.54
CA GLU A 164 4.84 -10.96 5.23
C GLU A 164 5.76 -9.77 4.96
N ILE A 165 6.82 -9.57 5.77
CA ILE A 165 7.81 -8.51 5.55
C ILE A 165 8.49 -8.71 4.20
N SER A 166 8.92 -9.94 3.89
CA SER A 166 9.62 -10.26 2.63
C SER A 166 8.73 -9.99 1.41
N GLU A 167 7.44 -10.32 1.48
CA GLU A 167 6.48 -10.02 0.41
C GLU A 167 6.31 -8.51 0.18
N ASN A 168 6.29 -7.70 1.26
CA ASN A 168 6.19 -6.24 1.13
C ASN A 168 7.48 -5.64 0.55
N ILE A 169 8.67 -6.10 0.97
CA ILE A 169 9.95 -5.70 0.38
C ILE A 169 9.98 -6.04 -1.11
N TYR A 170 9.62 -7.28 -1.45
CA TYR A 170 9.56 -7.73 -2.85
C TYR A 170 8.62 -6.87 -3.68
N LEU A 171 7.41 -6.61 -3.18
CA LEU A 171 6.41 -5.80 -3.86
C LEU A 171 6.96 -4.40 -4.21
N LEU A 172 7.62 -3.73 -3.26
CA LEU A 172 8.18 -2.40 -3.49
C LEU A 172 9.37 -2.44 -4.45
N LEU A 173 10.35 -3.30 -4.21
CA LEU A 173 11.57 -3.37 -5.02
C LEU A 173 11.31 -3.86 -6.44
N PHE A 174 10.44 -4.87 -6.62
CA PHE A 174 10.09 -5.38 -7.94
C PHE A 174 9.47 -4.32 -8.83
N ASN A 175 8.62 -3.47 -8.25
CA ASN A 175 7.92 -2.43 -8.99
C ASN A 175 8.72 -1.13 -9.15
N LEU A 176 9.70 -0.84 -8.30
CA LEU A 176 10.37 0.46 -8.21
C LEU A 176 11.89 0.40 -8.37
N LYS A 177 12.44 -0.70 -8.87
CA LYS A 177 13.88 -0.86 -9.04
C LYS A 177 14.51 0.30 -9.81
N GLU A 178 13.89 0.70 -10.91
CA GLU A 178 14.40 1.76 -11.80
C GLU A 178 14.37 3.14 -11.12
N GLU A 179 13.32 3.41 -10.35
CA GLU A 179 13.13 4.68 -9.66
C GLU A 179 14.05 4.82 -8.44
N LEU A 180 14.39 3.69 -7.78
CA LEU A 180 15.11 3.68 -6.52
C LEU A 180 16.61 3.44 -6.65
N GLN A 181 17.11 2.89 -7.75
CA GLN A 181 18.52 2.50 -7.92
C GLN A 181 19.53 3.64 -7.71
N ASN A 182 19.10 4.90 -7.88
CA ASN A 182 19.95 6.08 -7.69
C ASN A 182 19.71 6.77 -6.33
N VAL A 183 18.97 6.15 -5.41
CA VAL A 183 18.77 6.67 -4.06
C VAL A 183 19.97 6.29 -3.20
N GLU A 184 20.43 7.23 -2.39
CA GLU A 184 21.54 6.97 -1.48
C GLU A 184 21.26 5.80 -0.54
N GLY A 185 22.18 4.84 -0.46
CA GLY A 185 22.05 3.64 0.35
C GLY A 185 21.29 2.49 -0.31
N TYR A 186 20.83 2.63 -1.56
CA TYR A 186 20.11 1.55 -2.26
C TYR A 186 20.92 0.25 -2.34
N GLU A 187 22.18 0.32 -2.78
CA GLU A 187 23.03 -0.87 -2.93
C GLU A 187 23.28 -1.58 -1.59
N MET A 188 23.45 -0.82 -0.51
CA MET A 188 23.62 -1.37 0.84
C MET A 188 22.37 -2.15 1.30
N ILE A 189 21.18 -1.66 0.97
CA ILE A 189 19.92 -2.35 1.29
C ILE A 189 19.80 -3.63 0.46
N ILE A 190 20.14 -3.61 -0.82
CA ILE A 190 20.12 -4.80 -1.69
C ILE A 190 21.13 -5.85 -1.19
N GLU A 191 22.31 -5.46 -0.76
CA GLU A 191 23.32 -6.35 -0.18
C GLU A 191 22.81 -7.01 1.11
N LYS A 192 22.20 -6.25 2.01
CA LYS A 192 21.54 -6.79 3.23
C LYS A 192 20.50 -7.84 2.89
N ILE A 193 19.57 -7.52 1.99
CA ILE A 193 18.48 -8.44 1.56
C ILE A 193 19.09 -9.72 0.96
N THR A 194 20.12 -9.59 0.13
CA THR A 194 20.81 -10.72 -0.48
C THR A 194 21.45 -11.61 0.60
N THR A 195 22.05 -11.00 1.61
CA THR A 195 22.62 -11.74 2.75
C THR A 195 21.54 -12.52 3.51
N PHE A 196 20.41 -11.91 3.81
CA PHE A 196 19.28 -12.58 4.48
C PHE A 196 18.73 -13.73 3.65
N SER A 197 18.61 -13.60 2.33
CA SER A 197 18.14 -14.66 1.45
C SER A 197 19.05 -15.90 1.49
N THR A 198 20.35 -15.71 1.65
CA THR A 198 21.31 -16.81 1.75
C THR A 198 21.26 -17.54 3.12
N LEU A 199 20.89 -16.85 4.18
CA LEU A 199 20.70 -17.44 5.50
C LEU A 199 19.48 -18.37 5.51
N VAL A 200 18.35 -17.92 5.00
CA VAL A 200 17.10 -18.71 4.91
C VAL A 200 17.31 -19.98 4.09
N VAL A 201 18.01 -19.93 2.97
CA VAL A 201 18.31 -21.11 2.14
C VAL A 201 19.22 -22.12 2.87
N LYS A 202 20.14 -21.68 3.71
CA LYS A 202 21.00 -22.58 4.50
C LYS A 202 20.21 -23.32 5.58
N GLU A 203 19.27 -22.65 6.25
CA GLU A 203 18.40 -23.27 7.25
C GLU A 203 17.47 -24.31 6.62
N GLN A 204 16.84 -24.02 5.48
CA GLN A 204 16.01 -24.97 4.77
C GLN A 204 16.77 -26.23 4.32
N LYS A 205 18.04 -26.10 3.89
CA LYS A 205 18.87 -27.26 3.54
C LYS A 205 19.24 -28.12 4.75
N SER A 206 19.33 -27.56 5.94
CA SER A 206 19.59 -28.33 7.17
C SER A 206 18.41 -29.17 7.59
N PHE A 207 17.19 -28.78 7.26
CA PHE A 207 15.96 -29.58 7.54
C PHE A 207 15.73 -30.71 6.56
N THR A 208 16.20 -30.61 5.31
CA THR A 208 16.06 -31.71 4.31
C THR A 208 17.14 -32.79 4.40
N SER A 209 18.16 -32.60 5.23
CA SER A 209 19.25 -33.53 5.43
C SER A 209 19.12 -34.38 6.71
N ARG A 210 17.99 -34.38 7.39
CA ARG A 210 17.62 -35.27 8.48
C ARG A 210 16.41 -36.11 8.09
#